data_e0a78213f7899edd2cb21f1bdc0aa2f3
#
_entry.id   e0a78213f7899edd2cb21f1bdc0aa2f3
#
_cell.length_a   1.000
_cell.length_b   1.000
_cell.length_c   1.000
_cell.angle_alpha   90.00
_cell.angle_beta   90.00
_cell.angle_gamma   90.00
#
_symmetry.space_group_name_H-M   'P 1'
#
loop_
_entity.id
_entity.type
_entity.pdbx_description
1 polymer ?
#
loop_
_entity_poly.entity_id
_entity_poly.type
_entity_poly.pdbx_seq_one_letter_code
_entity_poly.pdbx_strand_id
1 'polypeptide(L)'
;MIKDYQSQKELRDHYDICIIGAGPAGITLALRLAGNGRHVVLIEGGGHEYSPVSQNLYQCPSTGLEVYAQETRLRFLGGTSNHWAGRCRPFERSDFAVGPPVHLPGWPIAFSEIERNLAAAMDIVDLPPNSGFKAINANLDGQDFEADRFLLSPPTRFAQKYAKELNETEGLDVFINCNCVDLAFDSKTGRIETILVSDYQLHQERVRARHFILATGAIENARQLLNSESLTAGGIV
;
A
#
# COMPACT_ATOMS: atom_id res chain seq x y z
N MET A 1 16.62 9.71 3.62
CA MET A 1 17.04 10.00 2.23
C MET A 1 16.61 8.86 1.32
N ILE A 2 16.04 9.17 0.16
CA ILE A 2 15.67 8.15 -0.83
C ILE A 2 16.93 7.67 -1.54
N LYS A 3 17.18 6.36 -1.52
CA LYS A 3 18.34 5.69 -2.09
C LYS A 3 17.90 4.76 -3.23
N ASP A 4 18.66 4.71 -4.31
CA ASP A 4 18.46 3.71 -5.35
C ASP A 4 19.22 2.44 -4.97
N TYR A 5 18.51 1.35 -4.73
CA TYR A 5 19.07 0.07 -4.28
C TYR A 5 20.00 -0.57 -5.33
N GLN A 6 19.87 -0.23 -6.60
CA GLN A 6 20.81 -0.69 -7.63
C GLN A 6 22.22 -0.12 -7.44
N SER A 7 22.34 1.09 -6.91
CA SER A 7 23.62 1.80 -6.71
C SER A 7 24.06 1.89 -5.25
N GLN A 8 23.11 1.88 -4.33
CA GLN A 8 23.37 2.04 -2.88
C GLN A 8 22.66 0.93 -2.10
N LYS A 9 23.40 -0.11 -1.72
CA LYS A 9 22.90 -1.31 -1.04
C LYS A 9 23.10 -1.29 0.48
N GLU A 10 23.19 -0.13 1.08
CA GLU A 10 23.46 0.04 2.50
C GLU A 10 22.19 -0.14 3.34
N LEU A 11 21.70 -1.37 3.42
CA LEU A 11 20.67 -1.75 4.37
C LEU A 11 21.25 -1.87 5.78
N ARG A 12 20.46 -1.57 6.81
CA ARG A 12 20.85 -1.82 8.20
C ARG A 12 20.73 -3.30 8.51
N ASP A 13 21.51 -3.76 9.47
CA ASP A 13 21.43 -5.15 9.96
C ASP A 13 20.04 -5.51 10.48
N HIS A 14 19.31 -4.54 11.02
CA HIS A 14 17.97 -4.72 11.58
C HIS A 14 17.17 -3.43 11.57
N TYR A 15 15.86 -3.57 11.28
CA TYR A 15 14.85 -2.50 11.38
C TYR A 15 13.78 -2.85 12.41
N ASP A 16 13.13 -1.85 12.98
CA ASP A 16 11.92 -2.07 13.77
C ASP A 16 10.74 -2.44 12.87
N ILE A 17 10.65 -1.76 11.72
CA ILE A 17 9.54 -1.95 10.78
C ILE A 17 10.07 -1.93 9.35
N CYS A 18 9.66 -2.91 8.56
CA CYS A 18 9.86 -2.95 7.12
C CYS A 18 8.50 -2.81 6.42
N ILE A 19 8.36 -1.78 5.59
CA ILE A 19 7.15 -1.50 4.82
C ILE A 19 7.45 -1.78 3.35
N ILE A 20 6.64 -2.62 2.72
CA ILE A 20 6.81 -3.09 1.35
C ILE A 20 5.77 -2.41 0.47
N GLY A 21 6.22 -1.56 -0.46
CA GLY A 21 5.42 -0.75 -1.35
C GLY A 21 5.29 0.71 -0.91
N ALA A 22 5.78 1.63 -1.74
CA ALA A 22 5.73 3.07 -1.51
C ALA A 22 4.58 3.77 -2.27
N GLY A 23 3.41 3.16 -2.23
CA GLY A 23 2.14 3.81 -2.58
C GLY A 23 1.61 4.68 -1.43
N PRO A 24 0.39 5.23 -1.55
CA PRO A 24 -0.21 6.10 -0.52
C PRO A 24 -0.20 5.50 0.89
N ALA A 25 -0.55 4.22 1.03
CA ALA A 25 -0.56 3.54 2.33
C ALA A 25 0.86 3.42 2.91
N GLY A 26 1.82 2.94 2.11
CA GLY A 26 3.20 2.73 2.58
C GLY A 26 3.89 4.03 2.95
N ILE A 27 3.77 5.08 2.14
CA ILE A 27 4.33 6.41 2.45
C ILE A 27 3.72 6.97 3.73
N THR A 28 2.39 6.91 3.87
CA THR A 28 1.70 7.39 5.07
C THR A 28 2.18 6.66 6.33
N LEU A 29 2.29 5.34 6.28
CA LEU A 29 2.74 4.53 7.40
C LEU A 29 4.22 4.80 7.72
N ALA A 30 5.08 4.88 6.71
CA ALA A 30 6.50 5.15 6.91
C ALA A 30 6.73 6.47 7.66
N LEU A 31 6.07 7.54 7.23
CA LEU A 31 6.19 8.86 7.85
C LEU A 31 5.58 8.90 9.27
N ARG A 32 4.55 8.11 9.54
CA ARG A 32 3.91 8.07 10.86
C ARG A 32 4.62 7.18 11.86
N LEU A 33 5.33 6.15 11.39
CA LEU A 33 5.96 5.14 12.23
C LEU A 33 7.46 5.41 12.47
N ALA A 34 8.11 6.15 11.56
CA ALA A 34 9.50 6.56 11.72
C ALA A 34 9.68 7.60 12.84
N GLY A 35 10.90 7.73 13.34
CA GLY A 35 11.23 8.62 14.44
C GLY A 35 10.96 8.02 15.81
N ASN A 36 11.15 8.81 16.85
CA ASN A 36 11.06 8.38 18.26
C ASN A 36 11.94 7.16 18.58
N GLY A 37 13.14 7.12 18.01
CA GLY A 37 14.10 6.03 18.19
C GLY A 37 13.82 4.77 17.37
N ARG A 38 12.79 4.76 16.51
CA ARG A 38 12.49 3.64 15.62
C ARG A 38 13.19 3.79 14.27
N HIS A 39 13.71 2.67 13.78
CA HIS A 39 14.27 2.56 12.44
C HIS A 39 13.26 1.85 11.52
N VAL A 40 12.78 2.58 10.53
CA VAL A 40 11.81 2.11 9.53
C VAL A 40 12.48 2.04 8.17
N VAL A 41 12.26 0.98 7.43
CA VAL A 41 12.60 0.90 6.01
C VAL A 41 11.34 0.85 5.18
N LEU A 42 11.29 1.69 4.14
CA LEU A 42 10.27 1.67 3.09
C LEU A 42 10.94 1.21 1.80
N ILE A 43 10.47 0.10 1.24
CA ILE A 43 10.99 -0.43 -0.02
C ILE A 43 9.96 -0.31 -1.13
N GLU A 44 10.42 0.10 -2.31
CA GLU A 44 9.63 0.26 -3.53
C GLU A 44 10.31 -0.46 -4.68
N GLY A 45 9.55 -1.31 -5.37
CA GLY A 45 10.08 -2.07 -6.50
C GLY A 45 10.39 -1.25 -7.72
N GLY A 46 9.69 -0.13 -7.95
CA GLY A 46 9.97 0.78 -9.03
C GLY A 46 10.95 1.90 -8.66
N GLY A 47 11.29 2.72 -9.66
CA GLY A 47 12.16 3.90 -9.49
C GLY A 47 11.39 5.16 -9.10
N HIS A 48 11.99 6.31 -9.36
CA HIS A 48 11.34 7.63 -9.20
C HIS A 48 10.24 7.87 -10.24
N GLU A 49 10.39 7.28 -11.42
CA GLU A 49 9.54 7.48 -12.58
C GLU A 49 9.07 6.15 -13.15
N TYR A 50 8.10 6.23 -14.05
CA TYR A 50 7.61 5.08 -14.81
C TYR A 50 8.74 4.40 -15.57
N SER A 51 8.83 3.08 -15.46
CA SER A 51 9.73 2.24 -16.22
C SER A 51 8.98 1.01 -16.76
N PRO A 52 9.07 0.71 -18.08
CA PRO A 52 8.47 -0.50 -18.63
C PRO A 52 8.97 -1.77 -17.92
N VAL A 53 10.25 -1.82 -17.54
CA VAL A 53 10.84 -2.97 -16.83
C VAL A 53 10.14 -3.20 -15.51
N SER A 54 9.92 -2.16 -14.72
CA SER A 54 9.18 -2.25 -13.46
C SER A 54 7.71 -2.59 -13.71
N GLN A 55 7.05 -1.86 -14.60
CA GLN A 55 5.61 -1.99 -14.86
C GLN A 55 5.24 -3.39 -15.38
N ASN A 56 6.09 -4.02 -16.19
CA ASN A 56 5.86 -5.35 -16.73
C ASN A 56 5.75 -6.43 -15.64
N LEU A 57 6.27 -6.20 -14.44
CA LEU A 57 6.09 -7.12 -13.32
C LEU A 57 4.64 -7.16 -12.80
N TYR A 58 3.78 -6.22 -13.23
CA TYR A 58 2.36 -6.24 -12.96
C TYR A 58 1.52 -7.03 -13.97
N GLN A 59 2.16 -7.61 -14.98
CA GLN A 59 1.44 -8.49 -15.93
C GLN A 59 0.84 -9.66 -15.19
N CYS A 60 -0.45 -9.87 -15.41
CA CYS A 60 -1.12 -11.07 -14.96
C CYS A 60 -2.18 -11.47 -16.01
N PRO A 61 -2.30 -12.76 -16.34
CA PRO A 61 -3.36 -13.23 -17.22
C PRO A 61 -4.71 -13.06 -16.52
N SER A 62 -5.71 -12.59 -17.26
CA SER A 62 -7.09 -12.46 -16.80
C SER A 62 -7.92 -13.58 -17.38
N THR A 63 -8.76 -14.23 -16.55
CA THR A 63 -9.73 -15.24 -16.99
C THR A 63 -11.13 -14.81 -16.53
N GLY A 64 -12.11 -14.97 -17.40
CA GLY A 64 -13.47 -14.49 -17.15
C GLY A 64 -13.64 -13.02 -17.51
N LEU A 65 -13.90 -12.17 -16.51
CA LEU A 65 -13.95 -10.73 -16.74
C LEU A 65 -12.57 -10.19 -17.05
N GLU A 66 -12.44 -9.42 -18.12
CA GLU A 66 -11.18 -8.82 -18.50
C GLU A 66 -10.78 -7.71 -17.50
N VAL A 67 -9.64 -7.89 -16.84
CA VAL A 67 -9.09 -6.92 -15.88
C VAL A 67 -7.72 -6.46 -16.38
N TYR A 68 -7.62 -5.19 -16.71
CA TYR A 68 -6.37 -4.56 -17.15
C TYR A 68 -5.50 -4.18 -15.94
N ALA A 69 -5.11 -5.17 -15.15
CA ALA A 69 -4.43 -4.98 -13.88
C ALA A 69 -3.10 -4.22 -13.99
N GLN A 70 -2.39 -4.36 -15.10
CA GLN A 70 -1.15 -3.63 -15.38
C GLN A 70 -1.37 -2.17 -15.80
N GLU A 71 -2.56 -1.82 -16.33
CA GLU A 71 -2.87 -0.47 -16.81
C GLU A 71 -3.52 0.39 -15.72
N THR A 72 -4.20 -0.27 -14.78
CA THR A 72 -4.91 0.39 -13.69
C THR A 72 -4.03 0.70 -12.47
N ARG A 73 -2.79 0.21 -12.48
CA ARG A 73 -1.85 0.36 -11.36
C ARG A 73 -0.49 0.83 -11.88
N LEU A 74 0.19 1.65 -11.09
CA LEU A 74 1.54 2.12 -11.40
C LEU A 74 2.54 1.58 -10.38
N ARG A 75 3.72 1.16 -10.89
CA ARG A 75 4.78 0.55 -10.11
C ARG A 75 6.04 1.41 -10.11
N PHE A 76 5.96 2.51 -9.36
CA PHE A 76 7.07 3.41 -9.02
C PHE A 76 6.68 4.26 -7.80
N LEU A 77 7.62 5.02 -7.24
CA LEU A 77 7.43 5.80 -6.03
C LEU A 77 6.16 6.66 -6.09
N GLY A 78 5.30 6.54 -5.08
CA GLY A 78 3.96 7.13 -5.05
C GLY A 78 2.86 6.20 -5.58
N GLY A 79 3.21 5.11 -6.25
CA GLY A 79 2.27 4.11 -6.77
C GLY A 79 1.17 4.70 -7.63
N THR A 80 -0.02 4.13 -7.54
CA THR A 80 -1.19 4.51 -8.36
C THR A 80 -1.68 5.94 -8.12
N SER A 81 -1.26 6.61 -7.03
CA SER A 81 -1.55 8.04 -6.85
C SER A 81 -0.96 8.92 -7.95
N ASN A 82 0.00 8.42 -8.73
CA ASN A 82 0.60 9.18 -9.82
C ASN A 82 -0.32 9.38 -11.04
N HIS A 83 -1.43 8.62 -11.15
CA HIS A 83 -2.39 8.78 -12.25
C HIS A 83 -3.87 8.82 -11.80
N TRP A 84 -4.16 8.73 -10.51
CA TRP A 84 -5.54 8.76 -10.05
C TRP A 84 -6.23 10.12 -10.29
N ALA A 85 -7.55 10.11 -10.36
CA ALA A 85 -8.35 11.33 -10.60
C ALA A 85 -8.72 12.07 -9.30
N GLY A 86 -8.24 11.65 -8.14
CA GLY A 86 -8.51 12.28 -6.86
C GLY A 86 -9.92 12.03 -6.29
N ARG A 87 -10.67 11.07 -6.81
CA ARG A 87 -11.99 10.75 -6.27
C ARG A 87 -11.86 10.01 -4.95
N CYS A 88 -12.42 10.59 -3.91
CA CYS A 88 -12.38 10.08 -2.54
C CYS A 88 -13.78 9.83 -2.00
N ARG A 89 -13.94 8.70 -1.33
CA ARG A 89 -15.11 8.34 -0.55
C ARG A 89 -14.65 7.52 0.66
N PRO A 90 -15.19 7.77 1.86
CA PRO A 90 -14.91 6.93 3.02
C PRO A 90 -15.62 5.59 2.90
N PHE A 91 -15.16 4.63 3.66
CA PHE A 91 -15.94 3.43 3.93
C PHE A 91 -17.23 3.77 4.67
N GLU A 92 -18.25 2.96 4.47
CA GLU A 92 -19.53 3.02 5.15
C GLU A 92 -19.69 1.89 6.16
N ARG A 93 -20.69 1.99 7.02
CA ARG A 93 -21.01 0.93 8.01
C ARG A 93 -21.34 -0.40 7.33
N SER A 94 -21.99 -0.34 6.17
CA SER A 94 -22.32 -1.50 5.34
C SER A 94 -21.09 -2.29 4.89
N ASP A 95 -19.94 -1.63 4.67
CA ASP A 95 -18.69 -2.28 4.26
C ASP A 95 -18.10 -3.17 5.36
N PHE A 96 -18.50 -2.94 6.61
CA PHE A 96 -18.06 -3.70 7.79
C PHE A 96 -19.09 -4.75 8.23
N ALA A 97 -20.27 -4.76 7.62
CA ALA A 97 -21.32 -5.72 7.96
C ALA A 97 -21.01 -7.11 7.37
N VAL A 98 -21.26 -8.15 8.16
CA VAL A 98 -21.25 -9.53 7.68
C VAL A 98 -22.61 -9.83 7.09
N GLY A 99 -22.68 -10.22 5.83
CA GLY A 99 -23.96 -10.56 5.22
C GLY A 99 -23.91 -10.80 3.72
N PRO A 100 -25.05 -11.24 3.14
CA PRO A 100 -25.19 -11.41 1.70
C PRO A 100 -25.00 -10.05 0.97
N PRO A 101 -24.54 -10.00 -0.30
CA PRO A 101 -24.33 -11.17 -1.15
C PRO A 101 -22.97 -11.85 -1.01
N VAL A 102 -22.03 -11.24 -0.28
CA VAL A 102 -20.68 -11.78 -0.15
C VAL A 102 -20.53 -12.37 1.25
N HIS A 103 -20.55 -13.67 1.37
CA HIS A 103 -20.37 -14.40 2.63
C HIS A 103 -18.91 -14.36 3.12
N LEU A 104 -18.27 -13.18 3.06
CA LEU A 104 -16.94 -12.97 3.60
C LEU A 104 -17.03 -12.56 5.08
N PRO A 105 -16.05 -12.92 5.89
CA PRO A 105 -15.91 -12.36 7.22
C PRO A 105 -15.77 -10.83 7.08
N GLY A 106 -16.45 -10.10 7.96
CA GLY A 106 -16.31 -8.63 8.01
C GLY A 106 -14.86 -8.21 8.30
N TRP A 107 -14.58 -6.93 8.20
CA TRP A 107 -13.29 -6.39 8.60
C TRP A 107 -13.01 -6.67 10.08
N PRO A 108 -11.76 -7.03 10.48
CA PRO A 108 -11.43 -7.34 11.87
C PRO A 108 -11.30 -6.09 12.77
N ILE A 109 -11.85 -4.97 12.33
CA ILE A 109 -11.86 -3.67 13.01
C ILE A 109 -13.27 -3.09 12.99
N ALA A 110 -13.60 -2.27 13.97
CA ALA A 110 -14.89 -1.59 14.01
C ALA A 110 -14.91 -0.36 13.07
N PHE A 111 -16.07 -0.08 12.48
CA PHE A 111 -16.25 1.13 11.65
C PHE A 111 -15.88 2.42 12.41
N SER A 112 -16.13 2.49 13.72
CA SER A 112 -15.77 3.63 14.56
C SER A 112 -14.27 3.92 14.60
N GLU A 113 -13.42 2.93 14.30
CA GLU A 113 -11.98 3.14 14.19
C GLU A 113 -11.62 3.91 12.91
N ILE A 114 -12.36 3.68 11.83
CA ILE A 114 -12.24 4.45 10.59
C ILE A 114 -12.76 5.87 10.77
N GLU A 115 -13.96 6.03 11.39
CA GLU A 115 -14.55 7.35 11.63
C GLU A 115 -13.59 8.28 12.40
N ARG A 116 -12.93 7.79 13.42
CA ARG A 116 -11.98 8.57 14.23
C ARG A 116 -10.79 9.11 13.42
N ASN A 117 -10.40 8.39 12.38
CA ASN A 117 -9.24 8.74 11.57
C ASN A 117 -9.60 9.48 10.26
N LEU A 118 -10.89 9.67 9.98
CA LEU A 118 -11.36 10.24 8.72
C LEU A 118 -10.80 11.64 8.45
N ALA A 119 -10.80 12.52 9.45
CA ALA A 119 -10.26 13.87 9.31
C ALA A 119 -8.78 13.87 8.95
N ALA A 120 -7.98 13.01 9.59
CA ALA A 120 -6.57 12.85 9.27
C ALA A 120 -6.36 12.26 7.86
N ALA A 121 -7.22 11.33 7.45
CA ALA A 121 -7.16 10.77 6.10
C ALA A 121 -7.51 11.82 5.02
N MET A 122 -8.47 12.70 5.30
CA MET A 122 -8.83 13.82 4.42
C MET A 122 -7.66 14.79 4.23
N ASP A 123 -6.96 15.15 5.31
CA ASP A 123 -5.78 16.00 5.27
C ASP A 123 -4.65 15.39 4.43
N ILE A 124 -4.43 14.08 4.57
CA ILE A 124 -3.41 13.34 3.80
C ILE A 124 -3.63 13.46 2.28
N VAL A 125 -4.87 13.52 1.83
CA VAL A 125 -5.22 13.62 0.41
C VAL A 125 -5.68 15.03 0.00
N ASP A 126 -5.36 16.04 0.78
CA ASP A 126 -5.65 17.46 0.51
C ASP A 126 -7.14 17.76 0.30
N LEU A 127 -8.01 17.06 0.99
CA LEU A 127 -9.42 17.39 1.00
C LEU A 127 -9.69 18.52 2.00
N PRO A 128 -10.56 19.51 1.64
CA PRO A 128 -10.88 20.59 2.56
C PRO A 128 -11.47 20.06 3.87
N PRO A 129 -11.00 20.56 5.03
CA PRO A 129 -11.59 20.22 6.31
C PRO A 129 -13.09 20.62 6.28
N ASN A 130 -13.94 19.78 6.83
CA ASN A 130 -15.40 19.95 6.83
C ASN A 130 -16.13 19.69 5.48
N SER A 131 -15.45 19.13 4.50
CA SER A 131 -16.12 18.59 3.32
C SER A 131 -16.95 17.40 3.75
N GLY A 132 -18.26 17.60 3.92
CA GLY A 132 -19.15 16.51 4.33
C GLY A 132 -19.38 15.52 3.19
N PHE A 133 -19.19 14.25 3.46
CA PHE A 133 -19.72 13.17 2.64
C PHE A 133 -21.24 13.03 2.95
N LYS A 134 -22.06 13.88 2.35
CA LYS A 134 -23.50 13.80 2.51
C LYS A 134 -24.10 13.21 1.24
N ALA A 135 -24.88 12.15 1.39
CA ALA A 135 -25.75 11.67 0.34
C ALA A 135 -26.62 12.83 -0.18
N ILE A 136 -26.75 12.96 -1.46
CA ILE A 136 -27.71 13.84 -2.08
C ILE A 136 -28.99 12.99 -2.17
N ASN A 137 -29.96 13.27 -1.31
CA ASN A 137 -31.30 12.71 -1.49
C ASN A 137 -31.88 13.26 -2.80
N ALA A 138 -31.59 12.59 -3.90
CA ALA A 138 -32.33 12.78 -5.13
C ALA A 138 -33.62 11.99 -4.95
N ASN A 139 -34.77 12.66 -4.86
CA ASN A 139 -36.07 12.05 -5.01
C ASN A 139 -36.15 11.49 -6.44
N LEU A 140 -35.65 10.31 -6.64
CA LEU A 140 -35.89 9.53 -7.83
C LEU A 140 -37.15 8.72 -7.53
N ASP A 141 -38.26 9.18 -8.04
CA ASP A 141 -39.61 8.65 -7.83
C ASP A 141 -39.61 7.10 -7.68
N GLY A 142 -39.77 6.64 -6.45
CA GLY A 142 -40.10 5.26 -6.10
C GLY A 142 -39.08 4.18 -6.46
N GLN A 143 -37.81 4.52 -6.65
CA GLN A 143 -36.73 3.56 -6.91
C GLN A 143 -35.72 3.51 -5.77
N ASP A 144 -35.24 2.31 -5.45
CA ASP A 144 -34.25 2.02 -4.40
C ASP A 144 -32.83 2.49 -4.79
N PHE A 145 -32.71 3.74 -5.27
CA PHE A 145 -31.41 4.33 -5.61
C PHE A 145 -31.07 5.48 -4.67
N GLU A 146 -29.89 5.42 -4.10
CA GLU A 146 -29.28 6.50 -3.32
C GLU A 146 -28.21 7.20 -4.18
N ALA A 147 -28.32 8.51 -4.35
CA ALA A 147 -27.29 9.30 -5.03
C ALA A 147 -26.23 9.72 -4.03
N ASP A 148 -25.00 9.34 -4.27
CA ASP A 148 -23.89 9.65 -3.40
C ASP A 148 -22.83 10.54 -4.06
N ARG A 149 -22.05 11.23 -3.24
CA ARG A 149 -21.07 12.21 -3.70
C ARG A 149 -19.66 11.75 -3.42
N PHE A 150 -18.81 11.78 -4.45
CA PHE A 150 -17.36 11.74 -4.27
C PHE A 150 -16.83 13.14 -3.95
N LEU A 151 -15.90 13.25 -3.02
CA LEU A 151 -15.04 14.42 -2.87
C LEU A 151 -13.86 14.29 -3.84
N LEU A 152 -13.40 15.44 -4.34
CA LEU A 152 -12.27 15.46 -5.26
C LEU A 152 -11.06 16.08 -4.54
N SER A 153 -10.06 15.25 -4.29
CA SER A 153 -8.72 15.71 -3.98
C SER A 153 -8.17 16.48 -5.19
N PRO A 154 -7.41 17.57 -5.01
CA PRO A 154 -6.55 18.06 -6.08
C PRO A 154 -5.52 16.97 -6.35
N PRO A 155 -5.63 16.13 -7.41
CA PRO A 155 -5.11 14.75 -7.43
C PRO A 155 -3.73 14.62 -6.77
N THR A 156 -3.71 14.43 -5.45
CA THR A 156 -2.51 14.43 -4.62
C THR A 156 -1.53 13.36 -5.09
N ARG A 157 -0.34 13.78 -5.53
CA ARG A 157 0.76 12.89 -5.93
C ARG A 157 1.65 12.65 -4.72
N PHE A 158 1.56 11.46 -4.11
CA PHE A 158 2.20 11.18 -2.83
C PHE A 158 3.72 11.33 -2.88
N ALA A 159 4.38 10.86 -3.94
CA ALA A 159 5.81 11.04 -4.11
C ALA A 159 6.24 12.51 -4.13
N GLN A 160 5.43 13.38 -4.76
CA GLN A 160 5.71 14.82 -4.86
C GLN A 160 5.40 15.54 -3.55
N LYS A 161 4.20 15.29 -3.00
CA LYS A 161 3.75 15.92 -1.75
C LYS A 161 4.71 15.64 -0.60
N TYR A 162 5.16 14.42 -0.45
CA TYR A 162 5.96 13.97 0.68
C TYR A 162 7.47 13.81 0.35
N ALA A 163 7.92 14.38 -0.78
CA ALA A 163 9.32 14.25 -1.20
C ALA A 163 10.32 14.73 -0.15
N LYS A 164 10.02 15.84 0.52
CA LYS A 164 10.87 16.42 1.55
C LYS A 164 10.91 15.51 2.78
N GLU A 165 9.76 15.12 3.29
CA GLU A 165 9.64 14.27 4.48
C GLU A 165 10.29 12.90 4.27
N LEU A 166 10.11 12.29 3.10
CA LEU A 166 10.76 11.02 2.75
C LEU A 166 12.29 11.10 2.76
N ASN A 167 12.85 12.27 2.47
CA ASN A 167 14.30 12.48 2.48
C ASN A 167 14.85 12.89 3.86
N GLU A 168 14.07 13.59 4.68
CA GLU A 168 14.55 14.26 5.88
C GLU A 168 14.10 13.58 7.18
N THR A 169 13.09 12.70 7.15
CA THR A 169 12.60 12.04 8.37
C THR A 169 13.67 11.16 8.99
N GLU A 170 14.01 11.48 10.23
CA GLU A 170 14.98 10.70 11.01
C GLU A 170 14.47 9.28 11.26
N GLY A 171 15.38 8.30 11.17
CA GLY A 171 15.02 6.90 11.35
C GLY A 171 14.30 6.25 10.15
N LEU A 172 14.11 6.98 9.04
CA LEU A 172 13.50 6.45 7.82
C LEU A 172 14.55 6.24 6.73
N ASP A 173 14.72 4.99 6.31
CA ASP A 173 15.42 4.62 5.09
C ASP A 173 14.38 4.31 3.99
N VAL A 174 14.57 4.88 2.80
CA VAL A 174 13.70 4.62 1.64
C VAL A 174 14.55 4.08 0.51
N PHE A 175 14.19 2.89 0.00
CA PHE A 175 14.86 2.28 -1.13
C PHE A 175 13.90 2.11 -2.30
N ILE A 176 14.26 2.67 -3.46
CA ILE A 176 13.62 2.43 -4.76
C ILE A 176 14.40 1.39 -5.55
N ASN A 177 13.79 0.82 -6.61
CA ASN A 177 14.34 -0.30 -7.38
C ASN A 177 14.69 -1.52 -6.50
N CYS A 178 13.98 -1.66 -5.39
CA CYS A 178 14.16 -2.69 -4.38
C CYS A 178 12.91 -3.57 -4.33
N ASN A 179 12.98 -4.74 -4.94
CA ASN A 179 11.85 -5.64 -5.09
C ASN A 179 11.82 -6.64 -3.95
N CYS A 180 10.71 -6.75 -3.21
CA CYS A 180 10.48 -7.88 -2.33
C CYS A 180 10.13 -9.10 -3.18
N VAL A 181 10.92 -10.16 -3.09
CA VAL A 181 10.76 -11.38 -3.89
C VAL A 181 10.31 -12.56 -3.08
N ASP A 182 10.55 -12.57 -1.77
CA ASP A 182 10.10 -13.65 -0.87
C ASP A 182 9.89 -13.13 0.55
N LEU A 183 8.98 -13.78 1.27
CA LEU A 183 8.71 -13.60 2.70
C LEU A 183 9.14 -14.87 3.43
N ALA A 184 10.25 -14.82 4.17
CA ALA A 184 10.75 -15.99 4.89
C ALA A 184 9.94 -16.23 6.17
N PHE A 185 8.96 -17.11 6.07
CA PHE A 185 8.12 -17.52 7.18
C PHE A 185 8.75 -18.68 7.94
N ASP A 186 8.84 -18.55 9.25
CA ASP A 186 9.22 -19.63 10.15
C ASP A 186 7.97 -20.28 10.75
N SER A 187 7.66 -21.50 10.34
CA SER A 187 6.51 -22.28 10.82
C SER A 187 6.59 -22.63 12.31
N LYS A 188 7.78 -22.61 12.91
CA LYS A 188 7.96 -22.90 14.35
C LYS A 188 7.55 -21.71 15.21
N THR A 189 7.89 -20.52 14.77
CA THR A 189 7.56 -19.27 15.48
C THR A 189 6.24 -18.65 15.01
N GLY A 190 5.71 -19.07 13.86
CA GLY A 190 4.52 -18.50 13.24
C GLY A 190 4.75 -17.06 12.74
N ARG A 191 5.98 -16.68 12.38
CA ARG A 191 6.35 -15.29 12.06
C ARG A 191 7.18 -15.20 10.78
N ILE A 192 7.09 -14.05 10.12
CA ILE A 192 8.07 -13.63 9.13
C ILE A 192 9.29 -13.06 9.87
N GLU A 193 10.46 -13.60 9.65
CA GLU A 193 11.71 -13.15 10.29
C GLU A 193 12.53 -12.27 9.37
N THR A 194 12.49 -12.54 8.08
CA THR A 194 13.20 -11.80 7.04
C THR A 194 12.37 -11.75 5.77
N ILE A 195 12.67 -10.78 4.93
CA ILE A 195 12.26 -10.79 3.53
C ILE A 195 13.50 -10.89 2.65
N LEU A 196 13.34 -11.46 1.45
CA LEU A 196 14.35 -11.41 0.42
C LEU A 196 14.04 -10.26 -0.52
N VAL A 197 14.99 -9.36 -0.72
CA VAL A 197 14.89 -8.27 -1.70
C VAL A 197 15.83 -8.48 -2.85
N SER A 198 15.48 -7.95 -4.03
CA SER A 198 16.30 -8.03 -5.24
C SER A 198 16.26 -6.71 -6.02
N ASP A 199 17.38 -6.32 -6.60
CA ASP A 199 17.41 -5.31 -7.65
C ASP A 199 17.09 -5.92 -9.03
N TYR A 200 17.08 -5.10 -10.09
CA TYR A 200 16.87 -5.58 -11.46
C TYR A 200 18.09 -6.27 -12.08
N GLN A 201 19.21 -6.27 -11.39
CA GLN A 201 20.44 -7.01 -11.77
C GLN A 201 20.51 -8.38 -11.05
N LEU A 202 19.43 -8.75 -10.32
CA LEU A 202 19.31 -10.00 -9.56
C LEU A 202 20.26 -10.11 -8.36
N HIS A 203 20.79 -8.99 -7.86
CA HIS A 203 21.46 -8.99 -6.57
C HIS A 203 20.42 -9.11 -5.46
N GLN A 204 20.60 -10.09 -4.62
CA GLN A 204 19.67 -10.42 -3.56
C GLN A 204 20.28 -10.22 -2.18
N GLU A 205 19.48 -9.70 -1.26
CA GLU A 205 19.85 -9.50 0.13
C GLU A 205 18.65 -9.73 1.05
N ARG A 206 18.92 -10.11 2.30
CA ARG A 206 17.89 -10.30 3.31
C ARG A 206 17.74 -9.06 4.16
N VAL A 207 16.50 -8.58 4.29
CA VAL A 207 16.13 -7.51 5.20
C VAL A 207 15.51 -8.13 6.45
N ARG A 208 16.06 -7.76 7.61
CA ARG A 208 15.54 -8.16 8.93
C ARG A 208 14.75 -7.04 9.55
N ALA A 209 13.56 -7.36 10.07
CA ALA A 209 12.77 -6.41 10.82
C ALA A 209 11.94 -7.12 11.90
N ARG A 210 11.55 -6.36 12.91
CA ARG A 210 10.64 -6.85 13.94
C ARG A 210 9.20 -7.00 13.42
N HIS A 211 8.80 -6.12 12.50
CA HIS A 211 7.47 -6.13 11.89
C HIS A 211 7.58 -5.89 10.38
N PHE A 212 6.76 -6.61 9.62
CA PHE A 212 6.65 -6.44 8.18
C PHE A 212 5.23 -6.00 7.82
N ILE A 213 5.11 -5.02 6.93
CA ILE A 213 3.84 -4.48 6.47
C ILE A 213 3.79 -4.56 4.95
N LEU A 214 2.82 -5.31 4.42
CA LEU A 214 2.53 -5.34 2.99
C LEU A 214 1.63 -4.17 2.63
N ALA A 215 2.16 -3.22 1.87
CA ALA A 215 1.48 -2.02 1.38
C ALA A 215 1.49 -1.93 -0.16
N THR A 216 1.57 -3.08 -0.85
CA THR A 216 1.74 -3.18 -2.30
C THR A 216 0.42 -3.10 -3.08
N GLY A 217 -0.69 -2.94 -2.38
CA GLY A 217 -2.04 -2.97 -2.95
C GLY A 217 -2.64 -4.37 -2.96
N ALA A 218 -3.97 -4.47 -3.08
CA ALA A 218 -4.71 -5.71 -2.85
C ALA A 218 -4.22 -6.89 -3.70
N ILE A 219 -4.02 -6.69 -5.00
CA ILE A 219 -3.60 -7.75 -5.93
C ILE A 219 -2.18 -8.21 -5.61
N GLU A 220 -1.25 -7.27 -5.41
CA GLU A 220 0.14 -7.60 -5.14
C GLU A 220 0.37 -8.16 -3.75
N ASN A 221 -0.40 -7.74 -2.75
CA ASN A 221 -0.36 -8.34 -1.42
C ASN A 221 -0.74 -9.83 -1.50
N ALA A 222 -1.83 -10.16 -2.19
CA ALA A 222 -2.25 -11.55 -2.39
C ALA A 222 -1.18 -12.34 -3.19
N ARG A 223 -0.68 -11.76 -4.29
CA ARG A 223 0.36 -12.40 -5.10
C ARG A 223 1.64 -12.67 -4.30
N GLN A 224 2.08 -11.72 -3.48
CA GLN A 224 3.27 -11.86 -2.65
C GLN A 224 3.12 -12.98 -1.63
N LEU A 225 1.96 -13.08 -0.99
CA LEU A 225 1.66 -14.15 -0.04
C LEU A 225 1.62 -15.53 -0.74
N LEU A 226 0.98 -15.63 -1.90
CA LEU A 226 0.86 -16.87 -2.65
C LEU A 226 2.20 -17.35 -3.26
N ASN A 227 3.07 -16.41 -3.63
CA ASN A 227 4.37 -16.74 -4.24
C ASN A 227 5.46 -17.03 -3.20
N SER A 228 5.24 -16.74 -1.93
CA SER A 228 6.24 -17.00 -0.89
C SER A 228 6.23 -18.46 -0.49
N GLU A 229 7.25 -19.22 -0.93
CA GLU A 229 7.32 -20.68 -0.77
C GLU A 229 7.18 -21.13 0.69
N SER A 230 7.82 -20.44 1.62
CA SER A 230 7.75 -20.76 3.05
C SER A 230 6.35 -20.60 3.63
N LEU A 231 5.57 -19.66 3.14
CA LEU A 231 4.17 -19.44 3.55
C LEU A 231 3.27 -20.54 3.00
N THR A 232 3.39 -20.85 1.71
CA THR A 232 2.58 -21.90 1.07
C THR A 232 2.90 -23.28 1.62
N ALA A 233 4.17 -23.60 1.85
CA ALA A 233 4.60 -24.83 2.50
C ALA A 233 4.16 -24.92 3.97
N GLY A 234 3.99 -23.79 4.63
CA GLY A 234 3.50 -23.70 6.02
C GLY A 234 1.99 -23.79 6.17
N GLY A 235 1.24 -23.86 5.07
CA GLY A 235 -0.23 -24.01 5.09
C GLY A 235 -0.98 -22.75 5.53
N ILE A 236 -0.40 -21.58 5.33
CA ILE A 236 -1.01 -20.28 5.73
C ILE A 236 -1.84 -19.64 4.61
N VAL A 237 -1.79 -20.19 3.41
CA VAL A 237 -2.54 -19.70 2.23
C VAL A 237 -3.48 -20.77 1.72
#